data_b878e2c1ce5e01ca3a8248288680c4ea
#
_entry.id   b878e2c1ce5e01ca3a8248288680c4ea
#
_cell.length_a   1.000
_cell.length_b   1.000
_cell.length_c   1.000
_cell.angle_alpha   90.00
_cell.angle_beta   90.00
_cell.angle_gamma   90.00
#
_symmetry.space_group_name_H-M   'P 1'
#
loop_
_entity.id
_entity.type
_entity.pdbx_description
1 polymer ?
#
loop_
_entity_poly.entity_id
_entity_poly.type
_entity_poly.pdbx_seq_one_letter_code
_entity_poly.pdbx_strand_id
1 'polypeptide(L)'
;MVLRQGDDVLARLEALMLEKDIPSASIQGMGFAGLVRFGFFDFERSDFQPRDFADMEITGLVGTLAWKKGKPAIHAHATASGRDFQAFGGHLLALTVGRGSFEVTITVHDRRLQRQHDESIGANILLLPDMD
;
A
#
# COMPACT_ATOMS: atom_id res chain seq x y z
N MET A 1 -10.10 -9.98 -0.67
CA MET A 1 -10.22 -9.46 -2.05
C MET A 1 -9.25 -10.23 -2.94
N VAL A 2 -9.68 -10.65 -4.13
CA VAL A 2 -8.81 -11.31 -5.12
C VAL A 2 -8.82 -10.45 -6.38
N LEU A 3 -7.63 -10.12 -6.86
CA LEU A 3 -7.40 -9.30 -8.05
C LEU A 3 -6.77 -10.12 -9.16
N ARG A 4 -7.00 -9.70 -10.40
CA ARG A 4 -6.57 -10.41 -11.60
C ARG A 4 -5.60 -9.58 -12.43
N GLN A 5 -5.00 -10.22 -13.40
CA GLN A 5 -4.06 -9.56 -14.33
C GLN A 5 -4.61 -8.24 -14.86
N GLY A 6 -3.81 -7.19 -14.74
CA GLY A 6 -4.13 -5.84 -15.17
C GLY A 6 -4.80 -4.95 -14.11
N ASP A 7 -5.29 -5.52 -12.99
CA ASP A 7 -5.83 -4.71 -11.90
C ASP A 7 -4.73 -3.88 -11.23
N ASP A 8 -5.04 -2.62 -10.94
CA ASP A 8 -4.23 -1.76 -10.07
C ASP A 8 -4.64 -1.99 -8.62
N VAL A 9 -3.72 -2.52 -7.83
CA VAL A 9 -4.00 -2.95 -6.44
C VAL A 9 -4.39 -1.77 -5.55
N LEU A 10 -3.67 -0.63 -5.66
CA LEU A 10 -3.96 0.54 -4.83
C LEU A 10 -5.30 1.17 -5.22
N ALA A 11 -5.56 1.35 -6.51
CA ALA A 11 -6.83 1.89 -7.00
C ALA A 11 -8.03 1.01 -6.59
N ARG A 12 -7.88 -0.32 -6.60
CA ARG A 12 -8.94 -1.24 -6.16
C ARG A 12 -9.19 -1.18 -4.66
N LEU A 13 -8.15 -0.98 -3.86
CA LEU A 13 -8.29 -0.77 -2.41
C LEU A 13 -8.96 0.57 -2.10
N GLU A 14 -8.60 1.65 -2.80
CA GLU A 14 -9.26 2.96 -2.66
C GLU A 14 -10.75 2.88 -3.03
N ALA A 15 -11.06 2.25 -4.15
CA ALA A 15 -12.45 2.05 -4.58
C ALA A 15 -13.25 1.27 -3.55
N LEU A 16 -12.68 0.20 -2.98
CA LEU A 16 -13.33 -0.60 -1.93
C LEU A 16 -13.58 0.21 -0.66
N MET A 17 -12.61 1.05 -0.24
CA MET A 17 -12.78 1.92 0.91
C MET A 17 -13.96 2.88 0.74
N LEU A 18 -14.11 3.46 -0.45
CA LEU A 18 -15.22 4.37 -0.78
C LEU A 18 -16.54 3.62 -0.86
N GLU A 19 -16.59 2.48 -1.56
CA GLU A 19 -17.81 1.69 -1.77
C GLU A 19 -18.39 1.15 -0.46
N LYS A 20 -17.53 0.69 0.44
CA LYS A 20 -17.95 0.06 1.71
C LYS A 20 -17.86 0.99 2.91
N ASP A 21 -17.51 2.25 2.71
CA ASP A 21 -17.24 3.24 3.77
C ASP A 21 -16.36 2.66 4.90
N ILE A 22 -15.26 2.00 4.51
CA ILE A 22 -14.36 1.34 5.45
C ILE A 22 -13.71 2.41 6.35
N PRO A 23 -13.89 2.36 7.68
CA PRO A 23 -13.35 3.38 8.57
C PRO A 23 -11.81 3.39 8.58
N SER A 24 -11.23 2.23 8.71
CA SER A 24 -9.81 1.91 8.56
C SER A 24 -9.63 0.40 8.50
N ALA A 25 -8.46 -0.06 8.08
CA ALA A 25 -8.15 -1.48 8.06
C ALA A 25 -6.64 -1.72 8.11
N SER A 26 -6.25 -2.92 8.55
CA SER A 26 -4.96 -3.52 8.24
C SER A 26 -5.09 -4.39 7.01
N ILE A 27 -4.05 -4.43 6.19
CA ILE A 27 -4.01 -5.27 5.00
C ILE A 27 -2.78 -6.16 4.98
N GLN A 28 -2.95 -7.36 4.43
CA GLN A 28 -1.89 -8.29 4.08
C GLN A 28 -2.18 -8.84 2.70
N GLY A 29 -1.14 -9.01 1.89
CA GLY A 29 -1.34 -9.52 0.53
C GLY A 29 -0.13 -10.24 -0.02
N MET A 30 -0.37 -11.02 -1.09
CA MET A 30 0.64 -11.73 -1.87
C MET A 30 0.11 -12.04 -3.27
N GLY A 31 1.01 -12.30 -4.19
CA GLY A 31 0.65 -12.67 -5.55
C GLY A 31 1.66 -12.20 -6.58
N PHE A 32 1.22 -12.02 -7.82
CA PHE A 32 2.08 -11.70 -8.94
C PHE A 32 1.94 -10.24 -9.36
N ALA A 33 3.06 -9.56 -9.51
CA ALA A 33 3.12 -8.21 -10.05
C ALA A 33 3.67 -8.24 -11.48
N GLY A 34 2.93 -7.65 -12.42
CA GLY A 34 3.46 -7.30 -13.74
C GLY A 34 4.37 -6.07 -13.65
N LEU A 35 3.98 -5.14 -12.77
CA LEU A 35 4.80 -3.99 -12.41
C LEU A 35 4.64 -3.72 -10.91
N VAL A 36 5.74 -3.49 -10.23
CA VAL A 36 5.77 -2.91 -8.87
C VAL A 36 6.73 -1.75 -8.83
N ARG A 37 6.30 -0.65 -8.21
CA ARG A 37 7.12 0.54 -7.95
C ARG A 37 7.30 0.70 -6.46
N PHE A 38 8.55 0.64 -6.02
CA PHE A 38 8.94 0.98 -4.65
C PHE A 38 9.51 2.38 -4.57
N GLY A 39 9.38 3.00 -3.40
CA GLY A 39 10.01 4.27 -3.07
C GLY A 39 10.86 4.15 -1.82
N PHE A 40 12.03 4.79 -1.84
CA PHE A 40 12.80 5.09 -0.64
C PHE A 40 12.58 6.56 -0.31
N PHE A 41 12.14 6.88 0.92
CA PHE A 41 11.90 8.28 1.29
C PHE A 41 13.21 8.98 1.62
N ASP A 42 13.53 10.00 0.83
CA ASP A 42 14.68 10.88 1.04
C ASP A 42 14.25 12.05 1.93
N PHE A 43 14.69 12.05 3.18
CA PHE A 43 14.33 13.07 4.16
C PHE A 43 14.94 14.45 3.83
N GLU A 44 16.05 14.52 3.11
CA GLU A 44 16.65 15.79 2.70
C GLU A 44 15.81 16.50 1.62
N ARG A 45 15.22 15.69 0.74
CA ARG A 45 14.35 16.17 -0.36
C ARG A 45 12.87 16.18 -0.01
N SER A 46 12.50 15.54 1.09
CA SER A 46 11.09 15.29 1.47
C SER A 46 10.28 14.65 0.35
N ASP A 47 10.89 13.69 -0.37
CA ASP A 47 10.29 13.03 -1.52
C ASP A 47 10.76 11.57 -1.64
N PHE A 48 10.03 10.77 -2.42
CA PHE A 48 10.40 9.39 -2.71
C PHE A 48 11.34 9.30 -3.92
N GLN A 49 12.41 8.48 -3.77
CA GLN A 49 13.20 7.98 -4.88
C GLN A 49 12.56 6.69 -5.40
N PRO A 50 11.90 6.70 -6.57
CA PRO A 50 11.18 5.54 -7.08
C PRO A 50 12.11 4.57 -7.81
N ARG A 51 11.75 3.27 -7.75
CA ARG A 51 12.35 2.22 -8.57
C ARG A 51 11.30 1.21 -9.00
N ASP A 52 11.32 0.88 -10.29
CA ASP A 52 10.38 -0.06 -10.92
C ASP A 52 11.01 -1.44 -11.08
N PHE A 53 10.18 -2.47 -10.88
CA PHE A 53 10.50 -3.86 -11.15
C PHE A 53 9.33 -4.49 -11.90
N ALA A 54 9.66 -5.30 -12.93
CA ALA A 54 8.66 -6.01 -13.72
C ALA A 54 8.71 -7.50 -13.44
N ASP A 55 7.55 -8.16 -13.61
CA ASP A 55 7.40 -9.62 -13.53
C ASP A 55 7.97 -10.24 -12.24
N MET A 56 7.49 -9.74 -11.11
CA MET A 56 7.91 -10.14 -9.78
C MET A 56 6.82 -10.93 -9.05
N GLU A 57 7.21 -11.78 -8.12
CA GLU A 57 6.32 -12.31 -7.08
C GLU A 57 6.35 -11.39 -5.87
N ILE A 58 5.18 -10.94 -5.42
CA ILE A 58 5.05 -10.23 -4.15
C ILE A 58 4.95 -11.28 -3.05
N THR A 59 6.03 -11.45 -2.31
CA THR A 59 6.15 -12.43 -1.23
C THR A 59 5.48 -11.98 0.06
N GLY A 60 5.18 -10.69 0.16
CA GLY A 60 4.43 -10.11 1.24
C GLY A 60 4.15 -8.63 1.00
N LEU A 61 2.93 -8.23 1.31
CA LEU A 61 2.48 -6.86 1.37
C LEU A 61 1.83 -6.65 2.74
N VAL A 62 2.18 -5.57 3.42
CA VAL A 62 1.55 -5.16 4.67
C VAL A 62 1.23 -3.67 4.59
N GLY A 63 0.13 -3.26 5.22
CA GLY A 63 -0.23 -1.85 5.20
C GLY A 63 -1.44 -1.51 6.03
N THR A 64 -1.78 -0.24 6.00
CA THR A 64 -2.94 0.32 6.66
C THR A 64 -3.75 1.17 5.70
N LEU A 65 -5.06 1.00 5.76
CA LEU A 65 -6.06 1.84 5.10
C LEU A 65 -6.55 2.88 6.12
N ALA A 66 -6.48 4.14 5.76
CA ALA A 66 -6.94 5.26 6.58
C ALA A 66 -7.48 6.37 5.67
N TRP A 67 -7.76 7.52 6.23
CA TRP A 67 -8.29 8.67 5.50
C TRP A 67 -7.37 9.89 5.63
N LYS A 68 -7.35 10.73 4.62
CA LYS A 68 -6.69 12.04 4.65
C LYS A 68 -7.57 13.06 3.96
N LYS A 69 -8.04 14.07 4.70
CA LYS A 69 -8.91 15.13 4.17
C LYS A 69 -10.12 14.58 3.38
N GLY A 70 -10.77 13.53 3.93
CA GLY A 70 -11.95 12.90 3.33
C GLY A 70 -11.69 11.97 2.15
N LYS A 71 -10.42 11.68 1.82
CA LYS A 71 -10.04 10.75 0.75
C LYS A 71 -9.34 9.52 1.34
N PRO A 72 -9.45 8.34 0.70
CA PRO A 72 -8.64 7.18 1.07
C PRO A 72 -7.15 7.52 1.08
N ALA A 73 -6.44 6.98 2.06
CA ALA A 73 -5.00 7.14 2.21
C ALA A 73 -4.39 5.79 2.60
N ILE A 74 -3.78 5.13 1.63
CA ILE A 74 -3.14 3.84 1.80
C ILE A 74 -1.67 4.04 2.13
N HIS A 75 -1.19 3.34 3.15
CA HIS A 75 0.22 3.22 3.44
C HIS A 75 0.58 1.74 3.45
N ALA A 76 1.38 1.32 2.52
CA ALA A 76 1.78 -0.07 2.38
C ALA A 76 3.27 -0.20 2.05
N HIS A 77 3.86 -1.26 2.56
CA HIS A 77 5.18 -1.74 2.18
C HIS A 77 5.04 -3.14 1.61
N ALA A 78 5.93 -3.50 0.70
CA ALA A 78 5.95 -4.84 0.13
C ALA A 78 7.37 -5.33 -0.12
N THR A 79 7.49 -6.66 -0.25
CA THR A 79 8.69 -7.33 -0.71
C THR A 79 8.36 -8.11 -1.98
N ALA A 80 9.16 -7.90 -3.01
CA ALA A 80 9.06 -8.56 -4.30
C ALA A 80 10.30 -9.41 -4.58
N SER A 81 10.10 -10.62 -5.12
CA SER A 81 11.18 -11.53 -5.46
C SER A 81 11.20 -11.83 -6.96
N GLY A 82 12.36 -11.79 -7.55
CA GLY A 82 12.58 -12.14 -8.94
C GLY A 82 12.84 -13.63 -9.15
N ARG A 83 13.04 -14.03 -10.41
CA ARG A 83 13.31 -15.42 -10.83
C ARG A 83 14.58 -16.00 -10.18
N ASP A 84 15.54 -15.17 -9.81
CA ASP A 84 16.78 -15.52 -9.15
C ASP A 84 16.66 -15.56 -7.62
N PHE A 85 15.42 -15.42 -7.10
CA PHE A 85 15.09 -15.35 -5.66
C PHE A 85 15.69 -14.15 -4.92
N GLN A 86 16.29 -13.19 -5.64
CA GLN A 86 16.65 -11.92 -5.01
C GLN A 86 15.41 -11.12 -4.66
N ALA A 87 15.39 -10.60 -3.44
CA ALA A 87 14.27 -9.83 -2.91
C ALA A 87 14.59 -8.34 -2.86
N PHE A 88 13.62 -7.53 -3.28
CA PHE A 88 13.62 -6.08 -3.19
C PHE A 88 12.37 -5.65 -2.44
N GLY A 89 12.44 -4.56 -1.71
CA GLY A 89 11.28 -4.10 -0.98
C GLY A 89 11.37 -2.64 -0.60
N GLY A 90 10.25 -2.09 -0.16
CA GLY A 90 10.16 -0.72 0.29
C GLY A 90 8.73 -0.23 0.35
N HIS A 91 8.58 1.08 0.45
CA HIS A 91 7.28 1.75 0.39
C HIS A 91 6.64 1.53 -0.98
N LEU A 92 5.39 1.08 -0.99
CA LEU A 92 4.66 0.77 -2.21
C LEU A 92 4.09 2.05 -2.82
N LEU A 93 4.54 2.38 -4.03
CA LEU A 93 4.03 3.51 -4.81
C LEU A 93 3.06 3.09 -5.91
N ALA A 94 3.23 1.89 -6.49
CA ALA A 94 2.32 1.34 -7.49
C ALA A 94 2.45 -0.19 -7.53
N LEU A 95 1.37 -0.88 -7.87
CA LEU A 95 1.34 -2.32 -8.07
C LEU A 95 0.23 -2.69 -9.06
N THR A 96 0.62 -3.21 -10.22
CA THR A 96 -0.29 -3.80 -11.20
C THR A 96 -0.12 -5.30 -11.20
N VAL A 97 -1.23 -6.03 -11.10
CA VAL A 97 -1.23 -7.50 -11.08
C VAL A 97 -0.73 -8.07 -12.41
N GLY A 98 0.22 -8.99 -12.34
CA GLY A 98 0.78 -9.71 -13.48
C GLY A 98 0.00 -10.97 -13.84
N ARG A 99 0.70 -11.95 -14.45
CA ARG A 99 0.12 -13.26 -14.72
C ARG A 99 -0.20 -13.97 -13.42
N GLY A 100 -1.44 -14.45 -13.28
CA GLY A 100 -1.93 -15.09 -12.08
C GLY A 100 -2.93 -14.20 -11.32
N SER A 101 -2.83 -14.17 -10.02
CA SER A 101 -3.71 -13.40 -9.14
C SER A 101 -2.94 -12.68 -8.06
N PHE A 102 -3.62 -11.76 -7.41
CA PHE A 102 -3.16 -11.08 -6.21
C PHE A 102 -4.23 -11.16 -5.13
N GLU A 103 -3.88 -11.64 -3.96
CA GLU A 103 -4.79 -11.82 -2.84
C GLU A 103 -4.51 -10.75 -1.78
N VAL A 104 -5.57 -10.12 -1.28
CA VAL A 104 -5.49 -9.19 -0.15
C VAL A 104 -6.49 -9.57 0.91
N THR A 105 -5.99 -9.86 2.10
CA THR A 105 -6.79 -9.96 3.33
C THR A 105 -6.91 -8.57 3.94
N ILE A 106 -8.14 -8.17 4.27
CA ILE A 106 -8.46 -6.86 4.80
C ILE A 106 -9.16 -7.05 6.15
N THR A 107 -8.49 -6.63 7.23
CA THR A 107 -9.05 -6.65 8.57
C THR A 107 -9.56 -5.26 8.91
N VAL A 108 -10.89 -5.09 8.88
CA VAL A 108 -11.54 -3.80 9.12
C VAL A 108 -11.53 -3.48 10.62
N HIS A 109 -11.23 -2.22 10.94
CA HIS A 109 -11.27 -1.69 12.31
C HIS A 109 -12.53 -0.85 12.53
N ASP A 110 -12.97 -0.74 13.77
CA ASP A 110 -14.21 -0.03 14.13
C ASP A 110 -14.07 1.50 14.07
N ARG A 111 -12.86 2.03 14.16
CA ARG A 111 -12.59 3.46 14.22
C ARG A 111 -12.05 3.98 12.89
N ARG A 112 -12.53 5.17 12.48
CA ARG A 112 -11.98 5.88 11.32
C ARG A 112 -10.65 6.53 11.70
N LEU A 113 -9.56 6.01 11.14
CA LEU A 113 -8.22 6.56 11.33
C LEU A 113 -7.92 7.62 10.27
N GLN A 114 -7.18 8.65 10.69
CA GLN A 114 -6.77 9.76 9.85
C GLN A 114 -5.25 9.78 9.67
N ARG A 115 -4.80 10.32 8.55
CA ARG A 115 -3.40 10.69 8.32
C ARG A 115 -3.27 12.19 8.21
N GLN A 116 -2.19 12.71 8.76
CA GLN A 116 -1.85 14.13 8.69
C GLN A 116 -0.39 14.27 8.28
N HIS A 117 -0.10 15.34 7.55
CA HIS A 117 1.28 15.72 7.26
C HIS A 117 1.94 16.24 8.53
N ASP A 118 3.09 15.68 8.86
CA ASP A 118 3.94 16.15 9.94
C ASP A 118 5.09 16.95 9.33
N GLU A 119 5.09 18.26 9.60
CA GLU A 119 6.08 19.19 9.04
C GLU A 119 7.51 18.89 9.54
N SER A 120 7.64 18.31 10.75
CA SER A 120 8.95 18.03 11.33
C SER A 120 9.69 16.88 10.63
N ILE A 121 8.96 15.95 10.05
CA ILE A 121 9.51 14.81 9.31
C ILE A 121 9.22 14.86 7.81
N GLY A 122 8.39 15.81 7.36
CA GLY A 122 8.05 15.99 5.95
C GLY A 122 7.20 14.86 5.36
N ALA A 123 6.54 14.06 6.18
CA ALA A 123 5.80 12.88 5.75
C ALA A 123 4.41 12.77 6.40
N ASN A 124 3.55 11.93 5.83
CA ASN A 124 2.23 11.67 6.42
C ASN A 124 2.33 10.62 7.51
N ILE A 125 1.85 10.95 8.70
CA ILE A 125 1.75 10.05 9.85
C ILE A 125 0.32 9.61 10.10
N LEU A 126 0.14 8.44 10.69
CA LEU A 126 -1.13 7.96 11.18
C LEU A 126 -1.43 8.63 12.53
N LEU A 127 -2.62 9.22 12.64
CA LEU A 127 -3.12 9.74 13.91
C LEU A 127 -3.90 8.65 14.61
N LEU A 128 -3.58 8.39 15.87
CA LEU A 128 -4.42 7.59 16.75
C LEU A 128 -5.46 8.54 17.37
N PRO A 129 -6.74 8.15 17.42
CA PRO A 129 -7.72 8.89 18.21
C PRO A 129 -7.28 8.87 19.66
N ASP A 130 -7.47 9.99 20.37
CA ASP A 130 -7.22 10.07 21.80
C ASP A 130 -7.98 8.92 22.47
N MET A 131 -7.27 8.16 23.26
CA MET A 131 -7.86 7.10 24.08
C MET A 131 -8.39 7.78 25.35
N ASP A 132 -9.68 8.13 25.33
CA ASP A 132 -10.41 8.57 26.52
C ASP A 132 -10.54 7.44 27.55
#